data_9b5c552813122f057f144b45fa9fa441
#
_entry.id   9b5c552813122f057f144b45fa9fa441
#
_cell.length_a   1.000
_cell.length_b   1.000
_cell.length_c   1.000
_cell.angle_alpha   90.00
_cell.angle_beta   90.00
_cell.angle_gamma   90.00
#
_symmetry.space_group_name_H-M   'P 1'
#
loop_
_entity.id
_entity.type
_entity.pdbx_description
1 polymer ?
#
loop_
_entity_poly.entity_id
_entity_poly.type
_entity_poly.pdbx_seq_one_letter_code
_entity_poly.pdbx_strand_id
1 'polypeptide(L)'
;VQFGDYTWSRNNKDGVTPLAGIRQLLGDKVTVRYEKGCSLVSLDTSGIKKAVEVARQSEVAIVFCGSASAALARDYKSSTCGEGFDLNDLNLTGAQSQLIKEVYETGTPVVLVLVTGKPFTISWEKKHIPAILTQWYAGEQAGNSIADILFGKISPSGRLTFSFPQSTGHLPVYYDYLPSDKGFYKNPGSYETPGRDYVFS
;
A
#
# COMPACT_ATOMS: atom_id res chain seq x y z
N VAL A 1 6.19 9.01 0.58
CA VAL A 1 5.39 10.19 0.23
C VAL A 1 4.06 10.07 0.93
N GLN A 2 3.62 11.11 1.66
CA GLN A 2 2.36 11.09 2.42
C GLN A 2 1.45 12.28 2.10
N PHE A 3 1.90 13.14 1.19
CA PHE A 3 1.11 14.24 0.66
C PHE A 3 0.58 13.88 -0.72
N GLY A 4 -0.67 14.21 -0.99
CA GLY A 4 -1.30 14.08 -2.30
C GLY A 4 -1.20 15.36 -3.12
N ASP A 5 -1.91 15.39 -4.25
CA ASP A 5 -2.06 16.59 -5.06
C ASP A 5 -2.75 17.70 -4.26
N TYR A 6 -2.55 18.95 -4.67
CA TYR A 6 -3.13 20.14 -4.05
C TYR A 6 -2.74 20.39 -2.59
N THR A 7 -1.67 19.79 -2.10
CA THR A 7 -1.12 20.14 -0.80
C THR A 7 -0.22 21.37 -0.91
N TRP A 8 -0.25 22.22 0.10
CA TRP A 8 0.60 23.39 0.18
C TRP A 8 2.08 23.01 0.23
N SER A 9 2.43 22.11 1.12
CA SER A 9 3.78 21.59 1.22
C SER A 9 3.98 20.33 0.39
N ARG A 10 5.14 20.24 -0.23
CA ARG A 10 5.62 19.07 -0.98
C ARG A 10 6.83 18.43 -0.33
N ASN A 11 7.15 18.87 0.88
CA ASN A 11 8.34 18.42 1.59
C ASN A 11 7.93 17.53 2.77
N ASN A 12 8.48 16.32 2.84
CA ASN A 12 8.27 15.45 4.01
C ASN A 12 8.77 16.06 5.34
N LYS A 13 9.53 17.15 5.30
CA LYS A 13 9.94 17.90 6.51
C LYS A 13 8.78 18.64 7.16
N ASP A 14 7.71 18.89 6.42
CA ASP A 14 6.54 19.63 6.89
C ASP A 14 5.47 18.71 7.48
N GLY A 15 5.83 17.45 7.73
CA GLY A 15 4.92 16.47 8.35
C GLY A 15 5.66 15.36 9.05
N VAL A 16 4.94 14.64 9.90
CA VAL A 16 5.46 13.48 10.61
C VAL A 16 5.41 12.26 9.69
N THR A 17 6.58 11.72 9.33
CA THR A 17 6.65 10.50 8.53
C THR A 17 6.21 9.27 9.36
N PRO A 18 5.73 8.18 8.74
CA PRO A 18 5.41 6.95 9.45
C PRO A 18 6.55 6.46 10.37
N LEU A 19 7.79 6.46 9.87
CA LEU A 19 8.95 6.08 10.67
C LEU A 19 9.16 7.01 11.89
N ALA A 20 8.99 8.31 11.71
CA ALA A 20 9.12 9.27 12.80
C ALA A 20 8.00 9.08 13.85
N GLY A 21 6.75 8.92 13.40
CA GLY A 21 5.61 8.69 14.29
C GLY A 21 5.75 7.39 15.09
N ILE A 22 6.18 6.31 14.44
CA ILE A 22 6.43 5.02 15.12
C ILE A 22 7.53 5.17 16.17
N ARG A 23 8.65 5.79 15.83
CA ARG A 23 9.76 6.02 16.79
C ARG A 23 9.34 6.89 17.94
N GLN A 24 8.59 7.95 17.68
CA GLN A 24 8.07 8.84 18.72
C GLN A 24 7.10 8.10 19.67
N LEU A 25 6.22 7.27 19.12
CA LEU A 25 5.24 6.53 19.90
C LEU A 25 5.90 5.48 20.81
N LEU A 26 6.85 4.73 20.26
CA LEU A 26 7.47 3.60 20.96
C LEU A 26 8.61 4.01 21.88
N GLY A 27 9.28 5.13 21.60
CA GLY A 27 10.46 5.59 22.36
C GLY A 27 11.54 4.51 22.41
N ASP A 28 12.18 4.39 23.55
CA ASP A 28 13.27 3.42 23.79
C ASP A 28 12.76 2.02 24.20
N LYS A 29 11.44 1.81 24.26
CA LYS A 29 10.85 0.53 24.70
C LYS A 29 10.97 -0.57 23.65
N VAL A 30 11.12 -0.19 22.38
CA VAL A 30 11.19 -1.10 21.24
C VAL A 30 12.27 -0.65 20.27
N THR A 31 13.08 -1.59 19.80
CA THR A 31 14.07 -1.32 18.75
C THR A 31 13.39 -1.19 17.39
N VAL A 32 13.33 0.02 16.84
CA VAL A 32 12.79 0.27 15.50
C VAL A 32 13.92 0.28 14.47
N ARG A 33 14.03 -0.80 13.70
CA ARG A 33 14.94 -0.90 12.56
C ARG A 33 14.28 -0.35 11.30
N TYR A 34 15.07 0.15 10.38
CA TYR A 34 14.58 0.68 9.12
C TYR A 34 15.50 0.32 7.96
N GLU A 35 14.91 -0.13 6.88
CA GLU A 35 15.58 -0.27 5.59
C GLU A 35 14.63 0.16 4.47
N LYS A 36 15.16 0.82 3.45
CA LYS A 36 14.35 1.33 2.34
C LYS A 36 13.80 0.20 1.46
N GLY A 37 14.54 -0.86 1.27
CA GLY A 37 14.21 -1.99 0.41
C GLY A 37 14.27 -1.68 -1.08
N CYS A 38 13.35 -0.88 -1.59
CA CYS A 38 13.33 -0.45 -2.99
C CYS A 38 12.81 0.98 -3.15
N SER A 39 12.83 1.48 -4.37
CA SER A 39 12.13 2.73 -4.72
C SER A 39 10.74 2.44 -5.28
N LEU A 40 9.90 3.49 -5.41
CA LEU A 40 8.51 3.34 -5.87
C LEU A 40 8.40 2.86 -7.33
N VAL A 41 9.32 3.26 -8.19
CA VAL A 41 9.20 3.02 -9.64
C VAL A 41 10.36 2.26 -10.25
N SER A 42 11.49 2.13 -9.58
CA SER A 42 12.65 1.41 -10.08
C SER A 42 12.51 -0.10 -9.94
N LEU A 43 12.97 -0.84 -10.93
CA LEU A 43 13.12 -2.29 -10.87
C LEU A 43 14.41 -2.73 -10.13
N ASP A 44 15.17 -1.79 -9.58
CA ASP A 44 16.36 -2.11 -8.79
C ASP A 44 15.97 -2.81 -7.48
N THR A 45 16.46 -4.02 -7.32
CA THR A 45 16.23 -4.91 -6.18
C THR A 45 17.38 -4.95 -5.19
N SER A 46 18.45 -4.17 -5.41
CA SER A 46 19.69 -4.23 -4.63
C SER A 46 19.50 -4.00 -3.13
N GLY A 47 18.48 -3.21 -2.76
CA GLY A 47 18.15 -2.94 -1.35
C GLY A 47 17.30 -4.03 -0.68
N ILE A 48 16.66 -4.92 -1.44
CA ILE A 48 15.72 -5.91 -0.89
C ILE A 48 16.41 -6.87 0.08
N LYS A 49 17.61 -7.34 -0.26
CA LYS A 49 18.37 -8.25 0.60
C LYS A 49 18.57 -7.71 2.02
N LYS A 50 18.89 -6.42 2.15
CA LYS A 50 19.03 -5.78 3.46
C LYS A 50 17.70 -5.67 4.20
N ALA A 51 16.63 -5.34 3.49
CA ALA A 51 15.29 -5.30 4.08
C ALA A 51 14.85 -6.69 4.62
N VAL A 52 15.14 -7.75 3.88
CA VAL A 52 14.91 -9.13 4.30
C VAL A 52 15.72 -9.49 5.56
N GLU A 53 16.98 -9.07 5.63
CA GLU A 53 17.83 -9.29 6.82
C GLU A 53 17.26 -8.55 8.04
N VAL A 54 16.80 -7.33 7.87
CA VAL A 54 16.13 -6.54 8.93
C VAL A 54 14.83 -7.20 9.38
N ALA A 55 14.03 -7.70 8.43
CA ALA A 55 12.79 -8.39 8.74
C ALA A 55 13.04 -9.66 9.58
N ARG A 56 14.01 -10.50 9.20
CA ARG A 56 14.38 -11.72 9.96
C ARG A 56 14.82 -11.45 11.40
N GLN A 57 15.32 -10.25 11.68
CA GLN A 57 15.78 -9.83 13.00
C GLN A 57 14.68 -9.10 13.80
N SER A 58 13.45 -9.10 13.31
CA SER A 58 12.33 -8.35 13.88
C SER A 58 11.18 -9.30 14.25
N GLU A 59 10.41 -8.93 15.27
CA GLU A 59 9.20 -9.66 15.68
C GLU A 59 8.02 -9.40 14.71
N VAL A 60 8.04 -8.25 14.05
CA VAL A 60 7.06 -7.86 13.03
C VAL A 60 7.72 -6.97 11.99
N ALA A 61 7.36 -7.14 10.73
CA ALA A 61 7.77 -6.31 9.62
C ALA A 61 6.60 -5.43 9.14
N ILE A 62 6.75 -4.12 9.21
CA ILE A 62 5.76 -3.18 8.68
C ILE A 62 6.28 -2.66 7.35
N VAL A 63 5.66 -3.08 6.25
CA VAL A 63 6.09 -2.75 4.89
C VAL A 63 5.22 -1.63 4.35
N PHE A 64 5.83 -0.47 4.06
CA PHE A 64 5.16 0.66 3.42
C PHE A 64 5.42 0.64 1.93
N CYS A 65 4.35 0.47 1.15
CA CYS A 65 4.37 0.52 -0.31
C CYS A 65 3.31 1.49 -0.82
N GLY A 66 3.31 1.76 -2.10
CA GLY A 66 2.25 2.61 -2.65
C GLY A 66 2.60 3.34 -3.93
N SER A 67 2.05 4.55 -4.04
CA SER A 67 2.16 5.40 -5.21
C SER A 67 2.72 6.78 -4.87
N ALA A 68 3.13 7.52 -5.89
CA ALA A 68 3.52 8.92 -5.79
C ALA A 68 2.66 9.75 -6.75
N SER A 69 2.11 10.84 -6.24
CA SER A 69 1.30 11.77 -7.01
C SER A 69 2.15 12.59 -7.99
N ALA A 70 1.64 12.79 -9.21
CA ALA A 70 2.30 13.54 -10.27
C ALA A 70 2.59 15.00 -9.89
N ALA A 71 1.65 15.67 -9.23
CA ALA A 71 1.82 17.04 -8.80
C ALA A 71 2.93 17.23 -7.75
N LEU A 72 3.18 16.20 -6.93
CA LEU A 72 4.27 16.23 -5.94
C LEU A 72 5.62 15.96 -6.56
N ALA A 73 5.69 14.98 -7.44
CA ALA A 73 6.96 14.54 -8.01
C ALA A 73 7.57 15.60 -8.93
N ARG A 74 6.76 16.48 -9.54
CA ARG A 74 7.15 17.37 -10.66
C ARG A 74 7.99 16.65 -11.74
N ASP A 75 7.99 15.35 -11.68
CA ASP A 75 8.73 14.46 -12.55
C ASP A 75 7.79 13.29 -12.90
N TYR A 76 7.25 13.34 -14.10
CA TYR A 76 6.35 12.31 -14.59
C TYR A 76 6.99 10.91 -14.62
N LYS A 77 8.31 10.82 -14.61
CA LYS A 77 9.01 9.52 -14.60
C LYS A 77 8.94 8.81 -13.24
N SER A 78 8.74 9.55 -12.16
CA SER A 78 8.58 8.98 -10.82
C SER A 78 7.14 9.00 -10.31
N SER A 79 6.22 9.51 -11.11
CA SER A 79 4.80 9.59 -10.78
C SER A 79 4.09 8.29 -11.12
N THR A 80 3.13 7.90 -10.29
CA THR A 80 2.35 6.66 -10.48
C THR A 80 0.86 6.86 -10.25
N CYS A 81 0.41 8.09 -10.06
CA CYS A 81 -0.98 8.52 -9.97
C CYS A 81 -1.05 10.06 -9.96
N GLY A 82 -2.25 10.62 -9.88
CA GLY A 82 -2.49 12.04 -9.70
C GLY A 82 -3.19 12.68 -10.87
N GLU A 83 -3.48 13.98 -10.74
CA GLU A 83 -4.14 14.73 -11.77
C GLU A 83 -3.32 14.77 -13.06
N GLY A 84 -4.02 14.58 -14.19
CA GLY A 84 -3.40 14.57 -15.51
C GLY A 84 -2.47 13.37 -15.77
N PHE A 85 -2.62 12.31 -14.96
CA PHE A 85 -1.78 11.11 -15.04
C PHE A 85 -2.64 9.85 -15.09
N ASP A 86 -2.94 9.41 -16.31
CA ASP A 86 -3.66 8.17 -16.56
C ASP A 86 -2.74 6.94 -16.43
N LEU A 87 -3.35 5.83 -16.06
CA LEU A 87 -2.65 4.57 -15.81
C LEU A 87 -3.19 3.47 -16.72
N ASN A 88 -2.31 2.70 -17.31
CA ASN A 88 -2.64 1.48 -18.04
C ASN A 88 -2.58 0.22 -17.17
N ASP A 89 -2.11 0.35 -15.93
CA ASP A 89 -1.93 -0.75 -14.99
C ASP A 89 -2.18 -0.29 -13.55
N LEU A 90 -2.71 -1.18 -12.73
CA LEU A 90 -2.99 -0.96 -11.31
C LEU A 90 -2.10 -1.81 -10.38
N ASN A 91 -1.08 -2.47 -10.90
CA ASN A 91 -0.11 -3.18 -10.07
C ASN A 91 0.77 -2.21 -9.26
N LEU A 92 1.36 -2.71 -8.19
CA LEU A 92 2.44 -2.01 -7.49
C LEU A 92 3.63 -1.84 -8.45
N THR A 93 4.09 -0.61 -8.61
CA THR A 93 5.16 -0.27 -9.56
C THR A 93 6.54 -0.68 -9.06
N GLY A 94 7.50 -0.80 -9.97
CA GLY A 94 8.89 -1.13 -9.65
C GLY A 94 9.04 -2.49 -8.98
N ALA A 95 9.93 -2.57 -8.01
CA ALA A 95 10.24 -3.80 -7.27
C ALA A 95 9.39 -3.99 -6.00
N GLN A 96 8.32 -3.22 -5.78
CA GLN A 96 7.54 -3.23 -4.54
C GLN A 96 6.91 -4.60 -4.24
N SER A 97 6.29 -5.25 -5.24
CA SER A 97 5.71 -6.59 -5.06
C SER A 97 6.77 -7.64 -4.73
N GLN A 98 7.96 -7.53 -5.30
CA GLN A 98 9.08 -8.42 -4.97
C GLN A 98 9.53 -8.22 -3.52
N LEU A 99 9.69 -6.96 -3.08
CA LEU A 99 10.01 -6.64 -1.69
C LEU A 99 9.01 -7.28 -0.71
N ILE A 100 7.71 -7.12 -0.96
CA ILE A 100 6.66 -7.69 -0.10
C ILE A 100 6.79 -9.22 -0.02
N LYS A 101 6.96 -9.88 -1.15
CA LYS A 101 7.09 -11.35 -1.22
C LYS A 101 8.32 -11.85 -0.48
N GLU A 102 9.48 -11.27 -0.72
CA GLU A 102 10.72 -11.69 -0.07
C GLU A 102 10.72 -11.41 1.44
N VAL A 103 10.09 -10.33 1.89
CA VAL A 103 9.88 -10.09 3.33
C VAL A 103 8.91 -11.11 3.91
N TYR A 104 7.82 -11.43 3.23
CA TYR A 104 6.87 -12.47 3.67
C TYR A 104 7.54 -13.85 3.80
N GLU A 105 8.41 -14.22 2.88
CA GLU A 105 9.16 -15.49 2.88
C GLU A 105 10.14 -15.62 4.05
N THR A 106 10.42 -14.57 4.79
CA THR A 106 11.20 -14.65 6.04
C THR A 106 10.48 -15.41 7.16
N GLY A 107 9.15 -15.55 7.07
CA GLY A 107 8.30 -16.04 8.14
C GLY A 107 7.99 -15.02 9.23
N THR A 108 8.58 -13.83 9.19
CA THR A 108 8.24 -12.72 10.10
C THR A 108 6.83 -12.23 9.78
N PRO A 109 5.93 -12.05 10.77
CA PRO A 109 4.61 -11.47 10.55
C PRO A 109 4.68 -10.13 9.83
N VAL A 110 3.93 -9.97 8.74
CA VAL A 110 3.95 -8.76 7.91
C VAL A 110 2.66 -7.97 8.07
N VAL A 111 2.81 -6.66 8.26
CA VAL A 111 1.74 -5.67 8.10
C VAL A 111 2.07 -4.83 6.86
N LEU A 112 1.19 -4.85 5.86
CA LEU A 112 1.34 -4.01 4.66
C LEU A 112 0.55 -2.72 4.83
N VAL A 113 1.21 -1.59 4.65
CA VAL A 113 0.58 -0.26 4.65
C VAL A 113 0.71 0.33 3.26
N LEU A 114 -0.43 0.57 2.61
CA LEU A 114 -0.49 1.20 1.29
C LEU A 114 -0.67 2.71 1.44
N VAL A 115 0.33 3.46 1.02
CA VAL A 115 0.27 4.93 0.93
C VAL A 115 0.00 5.29 -0.52
N THR A 116 -1.24 5.62 -0.85
CA THR A 116 -1.68 5.68 -2.24
C THR A 116 -2.83 6.65 -2.47
N GLY A 117 -2.97 7.13 -3.71
CA GLY A 117 -4.15 7.87 -4.19
C GLY A 117 -5.01 7.04 -5.15
N LYS A 118 -4.75 5.73 -5.27
CA LYS A 118 -5.47 4.84 -6.19
C LYS A 118 -5.61 3.43 -5.60
N PRO A 119 -6.56 2.60 -6.10
CA PRO A 119 -6.56 1.18 -5.80
C PRO A 119 -5.38 0.47 -6.47
N PHE A 120 -5.01 -0.68 -5.94
CA PHE A 120 -4.04 -1.60 -6.53
C PHE A 120 -4.66 -2.98 -6.77
N THR A 121 -4.10 -3.71 -7.75
CA THR A 121 -4.37 -5.13 -7.95
C THR A 121 -3.45 -5.93 -7.04
N ILE A 122 -3.89 -6.20 -5.82
CA ILE A 122 -3.09 -6.83 -4.74
C ILE A 122 -3.65 -8.21 -4.34
N SER A 123 -4.06 -9.00 -5.33
CA SER A 123 -4.67 -10.32 -5.09
C SER A 123 -3.75 -11.30 -4.36
N TRP A 124 -2.46 -11.26 -4.66
CA TRP A 124 -1.47 -12.09 -3.97
C TRP A 124 -1.30 -11.64 -2.52
N GLU A 125 -1.17 -10.34 -2.30
CA GLU A 125 -1.00 -9.74 -0.97
C GLU A 125 -2.21 -10.02 -0.08
N LYS A 126 -3.43 -9.87 -0.61
CA LYS A 126 -4.67 -10.24 0.11
C LYS A 126 -4.64 -11.68 0.62
N LYS A 127 -4.13 -12.61 -0.21
CA LYS A 127 -4.11 -14.04 0.12
C LYS A 127 -3.05 -14.40 1.18
N HIS A 128 -1.94 -13.68 1.22
CA HIS A 128 -0.76 -14.07 1.99
C HIS A 128 -0.46 -13.13 3.17
N ILE A 129 -0.77 -11.85 3.08
CA ILE A 129 -0.44 -10.88 4.11
C ILE A 129 -1.56 -10.79 5.14
N PRO A 130 -1.28 -11.06 6.41
CA PRO A 130 -2.31 -11.16 7.45
C PRO A 130 -2.99 -9.84 7.79
N ALA A 131 -2.32 -8.70 7.56
CA ALA A 131 -2.89 -7.38 7.83
C ALA A 131 -2.50 -6.39 6.74
N ILE A 132 -3.51 -5.75 6.12
CA ILE A 132 -3.33 -4.74 5.08
C ILE A 132 -4.12 -3.50 5.47
N LEU A 133 -3.44 -2.36 5.47
CA LEU A 133 -4.03 -1.04 5.75
C LEU A 133 -3.84 -0.13 4.54
N THR A 134 -4.86 0.67 4.23
CA THR A 134 -4.74 1.77 3.26
C THR A 134 -4.74 3.09 4.02
N GLN A 135 -3.60 3.76 3.99
CA GLN A 135 -3.43 5.04 4.68
C GLN A 135 -3.86 6.24 3.83
N TRP A 136 -3.94 6.06 2.51
CA TRP A 136 -4.08 7.15 1.53
C TRP A 136 -2.93 8.17 1.65
N TYR A 137 -3.16 9.39 1.16
CA TYR A 137 -2.26 10.53 1.40
C TYR A 137 -2.80 11.33 2.58
N ALA A 138 -2.46 10.91 3.77
CA ALA A 138 -3.06 11.42 5.00
C ALA A 138 -2.47 12.76 5.51
N GLY A 139 -1.49 13.32 4.78
CA GLY A 139 -0.96 14.65 5.03
C GLY A 139 -0.02 14.76 6.22
N GLU A 140 -0.03 15.92 6.87
CA GLU A 140 0.97 16.35 7.86
C GLU A 140 1.11 15.40 9.06
N GLN A 141 0.00 14.92 9.61
CA GLN A 141 -0.02 14.05 10.80
C GLN A 141 -0.11 12.54 10.46
N ALA A 142 0.12 12.19 9.20
CA ALA A 142 0.02 10.80 8.73
C ALA A 142 0.85 9.81 9.56
N GLY A 143 2.06 10.19 9.96
CA GLY A 143 2.94 9.34 10.76
C GLY A 143 2.42 9.08 12.16
N ASN A 144 1.85 10.08 12.82
CA ASN A 144 1.26 9.92 14.14
C ASN A 144 0.00 9.05 14.08
N SER A 145 -0.89 9.33 13.11
CA SER A 145 -2.12 8.58 12.93
C SER A 145 -1.88 7.10 12.65
N ILE A 146 -0.95 6.79 11.73
CA ILE A 146 -0.66 5.39 11.40
C ILE A 146 0.03 4.66 12.56
N ALA A 147 0.90 5.34 13.32
CA ALA A 147 1.51 4.76 14.50
C ALA A 147 0.46 4.40 15.57
N ASP A 148 -0.49 5.30 15.85
CA ASP A 148 -1.55 5.07 16.81
C ASP A 148 -2.46 3.89 16.41
N ILE A 149 -2.71 3.68 15.12
CA ILE A 149 -3.47 2.54 14.60
C ILE A 149 -2.64 1.25 14.71
N LEU A 150 -1.40 1.25 14.22
CA LEU A 150 -0.55 0.06 14.19
C LEU A 150 -0.27 -0.52 15.58
N PHE A 151 -0.18 0.34 16.58
CA PHE A 151 0.10 -0.06 17.97
C PHE A 151 -1.13 -0.02 18.89
N GLY A 152 -2.33 -0.02 18.32
CA GLY A 152 -3.57 -0.29 19.02
C GLY A 152 -4.10 0.81 19.93
N LYS A 153 -3.60 2.05 19.81
CA LYS A 153 -4.20 3.19 20.51
C LYS A 153 -5.56 3.57 19.93
N ILE A 154 -5.72 3.41 18.62
CA ILE A 154 -6.94 3.71 17.89
C ILE A 154 -7.27 2.52 17.00
N SER A 155 -8.53 2.08 17.03
CA SER A 155 -9.03 1.09 16.08
C SER A 155 -9.34 1.76 14.74
N PRO A 156 -8.90 1.20 13.59
CA PRO A 156 -9.23 1.76 12.29
C PRO A 156 -10.74 1.66 12.04
N SER A 157 -11.39 2.78 11.78
CA SER A 157 -12.85 2.87 11.57
C SER A 157 -13.22 3.20 10.13
N GLY A 158 -12.26 3.58 9.30
CA GLY A 158 -12.48 3.91 7.89
C GLY A 158 -12.95 2.70 7.07
N ARG A 159 -13.85 2.98 6.12
CA ARG A 159 -14.30 2.02 5.11
C ARG A 159 -13.73 2.42 3.77
N LEU A 160 -13.52 1.44 2.88
CA LEU A 160 -13.18 1.72 1.49
C LEU A 160 -14.32 2.46 0.80
N THR A 161 -13.97 3.44 -0.01
CA THR A 161 -14.93 4.23 -0.79
C THR A 161 -15.07 3.71 -2.23
N PHE A 162 -14.30 2.71 -2.59
CA PHE A 162 -14.33 2.01 -3.87
C PHE A 162 -13.73 0.60 -3.73
N SER A 163 -14.04 -0.27 -4.68
CA SER A 163 -13.55 -1.63 -4.70
C SER A 163 -12.13 -1.73 -5.25
N PHE A 164 -11.33 -2.62 -4.70
CA PHE A 164 -10.03 -3.00 -5.25
C PHE A 164 -10.23 -4.11 -6.28
N PRO A 165 -9.84 -3.90 -7.56
CA PRO A 165 -10.03 -4.90 -8.60
C PRO A 165 -9.00 -6.04 -8.48
N GLN A 166 -9.36 -7.22 -8.99
CA GLN A 166 -8.41 -8.33 -9.10
C GLN A 166 -7.34 -8.10 -10.16
N SER A 167 -7.69 -7.41 -11.22
CA SER A 167 -6.81 -7.06 -12.34
C SER A 167 -7.28 -5.78 -13.02
N THR A 168 -6.42 -5.15 -13.80
CA THR A 168 -6.80 -3.98 -14.60
C THR A 168 -7.92 -4.30 -15.59
N GLY A 169 -7.95 -5.51 -16.14
CA GLY A 169 -9.01 -5.98 -17.02
C GLY A 169 -10.36 -6.21 -16.35
N HIS A 170 -10.42 -6.13 -15.02
CA HIS A 170 -11.67 -6.26 -14.26
C HIS A 170 -12.46 -4.95 -14.17
N LEU A 171 -11.90 -3.85 -14.63
CA LEU A 171 -12.58 -2.55 -14.64
C LEU A 171 -13.70 -2.50 -15.69
N PRO A 172 -14.82 -1.78 -15.42
CA PRO A 172 -15.13 -1.03 -14.21
C PRO A 172 -15.62 -1.92 -13.06
N VAL A 173 -15.18 -1.60 -11.82
CA VAL A 173 -15.66 -2.27 -10.60
C VAL A 173 -16.36 -1.24 -9.72
N TYR A 174 -17.62 -1.54 -9.41
CA TYR A 174 -18.46 -0.70 -8.57
C TYR A 174 -18.80 -1.44 -7.28
N TYR A 175 -18.69 -0.78 -6.17
CA TYR A 175 -19.06 -1.35 -4.87
C TYR A 175 -20.56 -1.72 -4.79
N ASP A 176 -21.42 -0.94 -5.44
CA ASP A 176 -22.87 -1.07 -5.47
C ASP A 176 -23.38 -1.75 -6.76
N TYR A 177 -22.57 -2.61 -7.34
CA TYR A 177 -22.92 -3.27 -8.59
C TYR A 177 -24.19 -4.10 -8.46
N LEU A 178 -25.20 -3.72 -9.21
CA LEU A 178 -26.47 -4.45 -9.22
C LEU A 178 -26.33 -5.84 -9.83
N PRO A 179 -27.10 -6.85 -9.36
CA PRO A 179 -27.16 -8.13 -10.01
C PRO A 179 -27.48 -7.96 -11.49
N SER A 180 -26.72 -8.61 -12.34
CA SER A 180 -26.86 -8.55 -13.79
C SER A 180 -27.21 -9.94 -14.31
N ASP A 181 -27.99 -10.00 -15.37
CA ASP A 181 -28.34 -11.22 -16.08
C ASP A 181 -27.20 -11.80 -16.93
N LYS A 182 -26.09 -11.09 -17.02
CA LYS A 182 -24.91 -11.43 -17.84
C LYS A 182 -23.83 -12.16 -17.06
N GLY A 183 -24.17 -12.96 -16.11
CA GLY A 183 -23.15 -13.64 -15.35
C GLY A 183 -23.73 -14.74 -14.49
N PHE A 184 -22.89 -15.67 -14.18
CA PHE A 184 -23.22 -16.72 -13.26
C PHE A 184 -23.01 -16.18 -11.84
N TYR A 185 -24.02 -15.51 -11.31
CA TYR A 185 -24.00 -14.88 -9.98
C TYR A 185 -23.59 -15.80 -8.85
N LYS A 186 -23.67 -17.09 -9.06
CA LYS A 186 -23.33 -18.10 -8.07
C LYS A 186 -21.85 -18.47 -8.09
N ASN A 187 -21.10 -17.96 -9.05
CA ASN A 187 -19.67 -18.24 -9.17
C ASN A 187 -18.92 -16.91 -9.27
N PRO A 188 -18.46 -16.37 -8.14
CA PRO A 188 -17.80 -15.06 -8.10
C PRO A 188 -16.51 -15.01 -8.92
N GLY A 189 -15.99 -16.15 -9.32
CA GLY A 189 -14.72 -16.24 -10.00
C GLY A 189 -13.54 -16.31 -9.05
N SER A 190 -12.45 -16.77 -9.57
CA SER A 190 -11.14 -16.82 -8.92
C SER A 190 -10.05 -16.51 -9.93
N TYR A 191 -8.81 -16.55 -9.51
CA TYR A 191 -7.68 -16.42 -10.43
C TYR A 191 -7.67 -17.56 -11.47
N GLU A 192 -8.02 -18.78 -11.06
CA GLU A 192 -8.07 -19.98 -11.89
C GLU A 192 -9.36 -20.05 -12.73
N THR A 193 -10.45 -19.52 -12.20
CA THR A 193 -11.76 -19.48 -12.88
C THR A 193 -12.24 -18.04 -12.95
N PRO A 194 -11.82 -17.27 -13.94
CA PRO A 194 -12.13 -15.84 -14.03
C PRO A 194 -13.65 -15.60 -14.04
N GLY A 195 -14.08 -14.70 -13.22
CA GLY A 195 -15.44 -14.23 -13.10
C GLY A 195 -15.48 -12.83 -12.51
N ARG A 196 -16.63 -12.42 -12.02
CA ARG A 196 -16.76 -11.13 -11.36
C ARG A 196 -16.49 -11.31 -9.86
N ASP A 197 -15.37 -10.83 -9.39
CA ASP A 197 -15.00 -10.80 -7.98
C ASP A 197 -14.12 -9.58 -7.67
N TYR A 198 -13.95 -9.28 -6.40
CA TYR A 198 -13.18 -8.15 -5.92
C TYR A 198 -12.06 -8.61 -4.99
N VAL A 199 -10.99 -7.85 -4.96
CA VAL A 199 -9.96 -8.06 -3.92
C VAL A 199 -10.52 -7.59 -2.58
N PHE A 200 -11.09 -6.40 -2.57
CA PHE A 200 -11.84 -5.81 -1.46
C PHE A 200 -13.01 -4.99 -2.00
N SER A 201 -14.10 -4.94 -1.27
CA SER A 201 -15.29 -4.13 -1.53
C SER A 201 -15.77 -3.43 -0.26
#